data_deb4ec007d72fa3180de16bc449d09a5
#
_entry.id   deb4ec007d72fa3180de16bc449d09a5
#
_cell.length_a   1.000
_cell.length_b   1.000
_cell.length_c   1.000
_cell.angle_alpha   90.00
_cell.angle_beta   90.00
_cell.angle_gamma   90.00
#
_symmetry.space_group_name_H-M   'P 1'
#
loop_
_entity.id
_entity.type
_entity.pdbx_description
1 polymer ?
#
loop_
_entity_poly.entity_id
_entity_poly.type
_entity_poly.pdbx_seq_one_letter_code
_entity_poly.pdbx_strand_id
1 'polypeptide(L)'
;MSTINKVVSTVWWNKENYHKLRNLFADSEFVYVPFYDKETLKKEVADADVAIIIGDVDNCLLGDNTLKWVQCDHAGLNGSARPEVFAKGFDVAGAAGRSAPVLAEHCIYFMLELCYHTKELLAAQEAGHWGVEGSQKWRGLYGRKVGIVGLGNNGRMLAERLHALGMDIYAYDYFPIKGFDYCHKYSHQEGHSIDPLLAECDFIVLTLALTDETYHMFNSDTFDKMRDGSYLINMARGGIVDTQAMMDALNSGKLAGAGLDVIEEDPLPADHPLWHMENVYITPHCTPQVPNRDGRTLEIIAENKRRFEAGEPLLNLLKPADATANTGSAAAGGWAKLMNSDMPKEEIEKLPLDKFLGERGWRDPSEWNYLD
;
A
#
# COMPACT_ATOMS: atom_id res chain seq x y z
N MET A 1 -30.08 -10.36 9.24
CA MET A 1 -29.54 -10.02 7.92
C MET A 1 -29.69 -8.53 7.73
N SER A 2 -28.59 -7.86 7.43
CA SER A 2 -28.61 -6.41 7.18
C SER A 2 -28.97 -6.19 5.70
N THR A 3 -30.03 -5.40 5.44
CA THR A 3 -30.44 -5.07 4.07
C THR A 3 -29.73 -3.81 3.62
N ILE A 4 -29.26 -3.78 2.38
CA ILE A 4 -28.69 -2.60 1.73
C ILE A 4 -29.74 -2.03 0.80
N ASN A 5 -30.28 -0.85 1.13
CA ASN A 5 -31.33 -0.22 0.33
C ASN A 5 -30.75 0.78 -0.67
N LYS A 6 -29.70 1.54 -0.25
CA LYS A 6 -29.07 2.57 -1.09
C LYS A 6 -27.55 2.49 -1.00
N VAL A 7 -26.90 2.56 -2.17
CA VAL A 7 -25.44 2.57 -2.33
C VAL A 7 -25.05 3.84 -3.10
N VAL A 8 -24.09 4.58 -2.57
CA VAL A 8 -23.49 5.71 -3.26
C VAL A 8 -22.06 5.35 -3.66
N SER A 9 -21.69 5.60 -4.91
CA SER A 9 -20.36 5.28 -5.42
C SER A 9 -19.70 6.49 -6.05
N THR A 10 -18.41 6.68 -5.75
CA THR A 10 -17.56 7.70 -6.41
C THR A 10 -16.47 7.08 -7.26
N VAL A 11 -16.41 5.72 -7.37
CA VAL A 11 -15.34 5.05 -8.11
C VAL A 11 -15.55 5.20 -9.62
N TRP A 12 -14.47 5.49 -10.34
CA TRP A 12 -14.48 5.68 -11.80
C TRP A 12 -13.74 4.52 -12.51
N TRP A 13 -14.19 3.34 -12.33
CA TRP A 13 -13.61 2.18 -12.98
C TRP A 13 -13.92 2.16 -14.48
N ASN A 14 -13.30 1.24 -15.24
CA ASN A 14 -13.73 1.02 -16.61
C ASN A 14 -15.19 0.55 -16.66
N LYS A 15 -15.85 0.75 -17.82
CA LYS A 15 -17.27 0.47 -18.03
C LYS A 15 -17.65 -0.94 -17.57
N GLU A 16 -16.85 -1.95 -17.90
CA GLU A 16 -17.12 -3.34 -17.57
C GLU A 16 -17.16 -3.57 -16.04
N ASN A 17 -16.13 -3.13 -15.32
CA ASN A 17 -16.06 -3.31 -13.87
C ASN A 17 -17.08 -2.44 -13.13
N TYR A 18 -17.40 -1.26 -13.66
CA TYR A 18 -18.47 -0.44 -13.11
C TYR A 18 -19.83 -1.12 -13.23
N HIS A 19 -20.16 -1.73 -14.39
CA HIS A 19 -21.40 -2.49 -14.55
C HIS A 19 -21.46 -3.71 -13.62
N LYS A 20 -20.33 -4.40 -13.42
CA LYS A 20 -20.25 -5.50 -12.46
C LYS A 20 -20.53 -5.02 -11.04
N LEU A 21 -19.96 -3.85 -10.65
CA LEU A 21 -20.23 -3.24 -9.34
C LEU A 21 -21.72 -2.89 -9.17
N ARG A 22 -22.31 -2.23 -10.16
CA ARG A 22 -23.73 -1.89 -10.13
C ARG A 22 -24.61 -3.13 -10.03
N ASN A 23 -24.30 -4.17 -10.81
CA ASN A 23 -25.04 -5.45 -10.79
C ASN A 23 -24.90 -6.18 -9.45
N LEU A 24 -23.75 -6.04 -8.75
CA LEU A 24 -23.58 -6.59 -7.41
C LEU A 24 -24.60 -6.04 -6.42
N PHE A 25 -25.08 -4.80 -6.64
CA PHE A 25 -26.07 -4.12 -5.82
C PHE A 25 -27.40 -3.91 -6.58
N ALA A 26 -27.78 -4.85 -7.47
CA ALA A 26 -28.96 -4.73 -8.32
C ALA A 26 -30.29 -4.61 -7.54
N ASP A 27 -30.32 -5.12 -6.29
CA ASP A 27 -31.49 -5.03 -5.41
C ASP A 27 -31.52 -3.73 -4.57
N SER A 28 -30.57 -2.82 -4.79
CA SER A 28 -30.42 -1.54 -4.09
C SER A 28 -30.55 -0.37 -5.07
N GLU A 29 -30.97 0.79 -4.57
CA GLU A 29 -30.78 2.05 -5.29
C GLU A 29 -29.27 2.31 -5.40
N PHE A 30 -28.73 2.39 -6.63
CA PHE A 30 -27.32 2.64 -6.86
C PHE A 30 -27.11 4.01 -7.52
N VAL A 31 -26.48 4.92 -6.80
CA VAL A 31 -26.24 6.31 -7.21
C VAL A 31 -24.73 6.51 -7.44
N TYR A 32 -24.37 6.96 -8.64
CA TYR A 32 -23.02 7.43 -8.91
C TYR A 32 -22.92 8.93 -8.69
N VAL A 33 -21.89 9.37 -7.98
CA VAL A 33 -21.57 10.79 -7.78
C VAL A 33 -20.07 10.98 -8.10
N PRO A 34 -19.70 11.92 -8.98
CA PRO A 34 -18.30 12.26 -9.18
C PRO A 34 -17.65 12.66 -7.84
N PHE A 35 -16.44 12.16 -7.56
CA PHE A 35 -15.74 12.36 -6.27
C PHE A 35 -15.53 13.86 -5.92
N TYR A 36 -15.46 14.71 -6.92
CA TYR A 36 -15.28 16.16 -6.79
C TYR A 36 -16.61 16.92 -6.56
N ASP A 37 -17.75 16.28 -6.77
CA ASP A 37 -19.06 16.89 -6.49
C ASP A 37 -19.48 16.65 -5.03
N LYS A 38 -18.80 17.37 -4.12
CA LYS A 38 -18.94 17.18 -2.67
C LYS A 38 -20.36 17.52 -2.16
N GLU A 39 -21.04 18.47 -2.79
CA GLU A 39 -22.40 18.88 -2.40
C GLU A 39 -23.39 17.74 -2.72
N THR A 40 -23.34 17.20 -3.95
CA THR A 40 -24.19 16.07 -4.32
C THR A 40 -23.82 14.83 -3.49
N LEU A 41 -22.53 14.57 -3.27
CA LEU A 41 -22.09 13.44 -2.46
C LEU A 41 -22.64 13.52 -1.03
N LYS A 42 -22.53 14.68 -0.38
CA LYS A 42 -23.08 14.92 0.96
C LYS A 42 -24.60 14.70 1.01
N LYS A 43 -25.31 15.12 -0.02
CA LYS A 43 -26.76 14.94 -0.12
C LYS A 43 -27.12 13.46 -0.27
N GLU A 44 -26.45 12.74 -1.20
CA GLU A 44 -26.79 11.37 -1.54
C GLU A 44 -26.39 10.35 -0.44
N VAL A 45 -25.33 10.63 0.35
CA VAL A 45 -24.95 9.76 1.47
C VAL A 45 -25.83 9.95 2.71
N ALA A 46 -26.64 10.99 2.79
CA ALA A 46 -27.45 11.28 3.97
C ALA A 46 -28.41 10.13 4.34
N ASP A 47 -28.95 9.43 3.35
CA ASP A 47 -29.87 8.30 3.51
C ASP A 47 -29.33 6.98 2.94
N ALA A 48 -28.03 6.90 2.62
CA ALA A 48 -27.40 5.71 2.09
C ALA A 48 -26.97 4.74 3.21
N ASP A 49 -27.00 3.43 2.91
CA ASP A 49 -26.46 2.38 3.79
C ASP A 49 -24.96 2.15 3.55
N VAL A 50 -24.53 2.28 2.28
CA VAL A 50 -23.15 1.96 1.85
C VAL A 50 -22.60 3.07 0.97
N ALA A 51 -21.35 3.48 1.22
CA ALA A 51 -20.59 4.32 0.32
C ALA A 51 -19.36 3.56 -0.22
N ILE A 52 -19.17 3.54 -1.55
CA ILE A 52 -17.99 2.95 -2.20
C ILE A 52 -17.20 4.11 -2.80
N ILE A 53 -16.08 4.46 -2.19
CA ILE A 53 -15.39 5.70 -2.48
C ILE A 53 -13.99 5.48 -3.04
N ILE A 54 -13.57 6.42 -3.86
CA ILE A 54 -12.19 6.54 -4.25
C ILE A 54 -11.42 7.29 -3.17
N GLY A 55 -10.23 6.82 -2.83
CA GLY A 55 -9.42 7.45 -1.79
C GLY A 55 -9.88 7.15 -0.36
N ASP A 56 -9.43 7.96 0.57
CA ASP A 56 -9.77 7.90 1.99
C ASP A 56 -11.16 8.49 2.29
N VAL A 57 -11.66 8.25 3.51
CA VAL A 57 -12.95 8.80 3.96
C VAL A 57 -12.91 10.33 3.92
N ASP A 58 -13.70 10.91 3.03
CA ASP A 58 -13.83 12.33 2.84
C ASP A 58 -14.60 13.01 3.99
N ASN A 59 -14.28 14.26 4.28
CA ASN A 59 -14.96 15.04 5.32
C ASN A 59 -16.46 15.22 5.05
N CYS A 60 -16.90 15.17 3.79
CA CYS A 60 -18.32 15.24 3.48
C CYS A 60 -19.13 14.05 3.99
N LEU A 61 -18.48 12.90 4.23
CA LEU A 61 -19.09 11.70 4.84
C LEU A 61 -19.16 11.82 6.38
N LEU A 62 -18.55 12.83 6.98
CA LEU A 62 -18.56 13.05 8.42
C LEU A 62 -19.77 13.87 8.90
N GLY A 63 -20.63 14.32 7.98
CA GLY A 63 -21.93 14.96 8.30
C GLY A 63 -22.95 13.96 8.87
N ASP A 64 -24.21 14.42 8.99
CA ASP A 64 -25.32 13.55 9.37
C ASP A 64 -25.66 12.61 8.20
N ASN A 65 -25.62 11.30 8.46
CA ASN A 65 -25.92 10.27 7.47
C ASN A 65 -26.33 8.96 8.17
N THR A 66 -26.80 7.99 7.35
CA THR A 66 -27.23 6.66 7.81
C THR A 66 -26.24 5.55 7.42
N LEU A 67 -25.04 5.92 6.97
CA LEU A 67 -24.03 4.97 6.53
C LEU A 67 -23.73 3.94 7.60
N LYS A 68 -23.63 2.70 7.17
CA LYS A 68 -23.22 1.54 7.98
C LYS A 68 -21.87 1.01 7.55
N TRP A 69 -21.52 1.16 6.27
CA TRP A 69 -20.29 0.68 5.67
C TRP A 69 -19.76 1.66 4.62
N VAL A 70 -18.49 2.01 4.75
CA VAL A 70 -17.72 2.77 3.75
C VAL A 70 -16.62 1.87 3.21
N GLN A 71 -16.61 1.61 1.90
CA GLN A 71 -15.58 0.87 1.21
C GLN A 71 -14.66 1.83 0.47
N CYS A 72 -13.41 1.90 0.87
CA CYS A 72 -12.36 2.59 0.13
C CYS A 72 -11.82 1.69 -0.98
N ASP A 73 -11.58 2.24 -2.17
CA ASP A 73 -11.10 1.47 -3.34
C ASP A 73 -9.59 1.15 -3.29
N HIS A 74 -8.87 1.59 -2.28
CA HIS A 74 -7.42 1.41 -2.12
C HIS A 74 -7.04 0.67 -0.83
N ALA A 75 -5.75 0.34 -0.68
CA ALA A 75 -5.29 -0.57 0.38
C ALA A 75 -4.87 0.16 1.67
N GLY A 76 -4.22 1.31 1.55
CA GLY A 76 -3.64 2.02 2.70
C GLY A 76 -4.61 3.04 3.26
N LEU A 77 -5.21 2.78 4.42
CA LEU A 77 -6.26 3.60 5.01
C LEU A 77 -5.77 4.59 6.09
N ASN A 78 -4.49 4.96 6.08
CA ASN A 78 -3.94 5.86 7.10
C ASN A 78 -4.67 7.21 7.16
N GLY A 79 -5.10 7.76 6.01
CA GLY A 79 -5.89 9.00 5.95
C GLY A 79 -7.31 8.85 6.50
N SER A 80 -7.86 7.63 6.51
CA SER A 80 -9.17 7.31 7.10
C SER A 80 -9.06 6.94 8.59
N ALA A 81 -7.87 6.56 9.08
CA ALA A 81 -7.63 6.10 10.45
C ALA A 81 -7.52 7.27 11.44
N ARG A 82 -8.59 8.02 11.60
CA ARG A 82 -8.64 9.23 12.43
C ARG A 82 -9.87 9.23 13.36
N PRO A 83 -9.77 9.87 14.54
CA PRO A 83 -10.81 9.83 15.56
C PRO A 83 -12.20 10.21 15.07
N GLU A 84 -12.30 11.21 14.18
CA GLU A 84 -13.55 11.72 13.64
C GLU A 84 -14.27 10.66 12.79
N VAL A 85 -13.53 9.83 12.07
CA VAL A 85 -14.09 8.72 11.27
C VAL A 85 -14.63 7.64 12.18
N PHE A 86 -13.86 7.22 13.20
CA PHE A 86 -14.32 6.23 14.16
C PHE A 86 -15.54 6.69 14.98
N ALA A 87 -15.62 7.98 15.28
CA ALA A 87 -16.75 8.56 16.01
C ALA A 87 -18.09 8.48 15.24
N LYS A 88 -18.07 8.25 13.93
CA LYS A 88 -19.30 8.14 13.10
C LYS A 88 -19.98 6.79 13.27
N GLY A 89 -19.25 5.74 13.65
CA GLY A 89 -19.81 4.42 13.96
C GLY A 89 -20.14 3.55 12.73
N PHE A 90 -19.83 3.99 11.52
CA PHE A 90 -19.85 3.12 10.34
C PHE A 90 -18.54 2.32 10.23
N ASP A 91 -18.63 1.12 9.66
CA ASP A 91 -17.47 0.32 9.34
C ASP A 91 -16.72 0.90 8.12
N VAL A 92 -15.39 1.01 8.20
CA VAL A 92 -14.54 1.39 7.07
C VAL A 92 -13.70 0.20 6.66
N ALA A 93 -13.75 -0.17 5.38
CA ALA A 93 -12.95 -1.25 4.84
C ALA A 93 -12.17 -0.80 3.59
N GLY A 94 -10.99 -1.39 3.39
CA GLY A 94 -10.13 -1.10 2.25
C GLY A 94 -9.98 -2.27 1.27
N ALA A 95 -9.19 -2.05 0.24
CA ALA A 95 -8.90 -3.04 -0.80
C ALA A 95 -7.49 -3.66 -0.64
N ALA A 96 -7.05 -3.90 0.61
CA ALA A 96 -5.76 -4.52 0.88
C ALA A 96 -5.68 -5.93 0.24
N GLY A 97 -4.54 -6.24 -0.37
CA GLY A 97 -4.31 -7.48 -1.11
C GLY A 97 -4.56 -7.39 -2.61
N ARG A 98 -5.33 -6.40 -3.11
CA ARG A 98 -5.59 -6.27 -4.55
C ARG A 98 -4.32 -6.18 -5.41
N SER A 99 -3.30 -5.50 -4.91
CA SER A 99 -2.02 -5.29 -5.60
C SER A 99 -0.87 -6.15 -5.06
N ALA A 100 -1.14 -7.07 -4.15
CA ALA A 100 -0.09 -7.87 -3.50
C ALA A 100 0.85 -8.61 -4.48
N PRO A 101 0.40 -9.17 -5.63
CA PRO A 101 1.30 -9.80 -6.57
C PRO A 101 2.40 -8.88 -7.10
N VAL A 102 2.04 -7.68 -7.56
CA VAL A 102 3.00 -6.73 -8.15
C VAL A 102 3.84 -6.02 -7.08
N LEU A 103 3.31 -5.86 -5.86
CA LEU A 103 4.10 -5.38 -4.72
C LEU A 103 5.20 -6.38 -4.35
N ALA A 104 4.90 -7.67 -4.37
CA ALA A 104 5.90 -8.72 -4.16
C ALA A 104 6.96 -8.74 -5.28
N GLU A 105 6.55 -8.55 -6.54
CA GLU A 105 7.47 -8.41 -7.68
C GLU A 105 8.37 -7.18 -7.51
N HIS A 106 7.84 -6.06 -7.05
CA HIS A 106 8.60 -4.84 -6.82
C HIS A 106 9.63 -4.99 -5.68
N CYS A 107 9.29 -5.71 -4.59
CA CYS A 107 10.28 -6.08 -3.59
C CYS A 107 11.44 -6.88 -4.20
N ILE A 108 11.11 -7.88 -5.03
CA ILE A 108 12.12 -8.72 -5.72
C ILE A 108 12.95 -7.88 -6.70
N TYR A 109 12.35 -6.95 -7.41
CA TYR A 109 13.05 -6.02 -8.28
C TYR A 109 14.14 -5.26 -7.52
N PHE A 110 13.83 -4.59 -6.40
CA PHE A 110 14.83 -3.94 -5.57
C PHE A 110 15.91 -4.89 -5.04
N MET A 111 15.52 -6.09 -4.62
CA MET A 111 16.48 -7.08 -4.14
C MET A 111 17.45 -7.51 -5.26
N LEU A 112 16.97 -7.65 -6.49
CA LEU A 112 17.80 -7.97 -7.66
C LEU A 112 18.68 -6.78 -8.05
N GLU A 113 18.16 -5.54 -8.07
CA GLU A 113 18.96 -4.35 -8.36
C GLU A 113 20.16 -4.22 -7.41
N LEU A 114 19.93 -4.44 -6.11
CA LEU A 114 20.97 -4.44 -5.09
C LEU A 114 21.97 -5.58 -5.27
N CYS A 115 21.50 -6.80 -5.61
CA CYS A 115 22.38 -7.94 -5.85
C CYS A 115 23.26 -7.80 -7.09
N TYR A 116 22.69 -7.20 -8.13
CA TYR A 116 23.35 -7.06 -9.43
C TYR A 116 24.08 -5.71 -9.60
N HIS A 117 24.06 -4.85 -8.60
CA HIS A 117 24.66 -3.53 -8.66
C HIS A 117 24.24 -2.80 -9.94
N THR A 118 22.93 -2.70 -10.19
CA THR A 118 22.36 -2.29 -11.48
C THR A 118 22.88 -0.94 -11.96
N LYS A 119 23.15 0.02 -11.05
CA LYS A 119 23.75 1.32 -11.44
C LYS A 119 25.12 1.16 -12.08
N GLU A 120 25.97 0.28 -11.57
CA GLU A 120 27.29 -0.01 -12.12
C GLU A 120 27.18 -0.71 -13.49
N LEU A 121 26.23 -1.65 -13.66
CA LEU A 121 25.96 -2.31 -14.93
C LEU A 121 25.47 -1.33 -15.99
N LEU A 122 24.56 -0.41 -15.64
CA LEU A 122 24.06 0.62 -16.55
C LEU A 122 25.16 1.59 -16.95
N ALA A 123 26.00 2.03 -16.01
CA ALA A 123 27.15 2.89 -16.31
C ALA A 123 28.15 2.21 -17.25
N ALA A 124 28.44 0.90 -17.02
CA ALA A 124 29.30 0.13 -17.93
C ALA A 124 28.70 -0.02 -19.33
N GLN A 125 27.38 -0.26 -19.43
CA GLN A 125 26.66 -0.32 -20.70
C GLN A 125 26.71 1.02 -21.44
N GLU A 126 26.47 2.14 -20.76
CA GLU A 126 26.53 3.49 -21.33
C GLU A 126 27.93 3.82 -21.84
N ALA A 127 28.97 3.43 -21.09
CA ALA A 127 30.35 3.59 -21.50
C ALA A 127 30.82 2.62 -22.60
N GLY A 128 30.02 1.64 -23.03
CA GLY A 128 30.41 0.58 -23.95
C GLY A 128 31.51 -0.34 -23.36
N HIS A 129 31.60 -0.44 -22.03
CA HIS A 129 32.62 -1.20 -21.34
C HIS A 129 32.13 -2.62 -21.03
N TRP A 130 32.82 -3.64 -21.57
CA TRP A 130 32.48 -5.05 -21.32
C TRP A 130 33.17 -5.59 -20.07
N GLY A 131 32.47 -5.44 -18.93
CA GLY A 131 32.92 -5.94 -17.61
C GLY A 131 32.72 -4.90 -16.52
N VAL A 132 32.48 -5.39 -15.29
CA VAL A 132 32.42 -4.59 -14.07
C VAL A 132 33.37 -5.21 -13.06
N GLU A 133 34.29 -4.40 -12.54
CA GLU A 133 35.26 -4.87 -11.57
C GLU A 133 34.57 -5.39 -10.31
N GLY A 134 35.01 -6.53 -9.78
CA GLY A 134 34.43 -7.12 -8.59
C GLY A 134 33.14 -7.94 -8.80
N SER A 135 32.56 -7.93 -10.02
CA SER A 135 31.27 -8.61 -10.31
C SER A 135 31.30 -10.13 -10.03
N GLN A 136 32.48 -10.78 -10.09
CA GLN A 136 32.66 -12.20 -9.72
C GLN A 136 32.41 -12.49 -8.24
N LYS A 137 32.29 -11.46 -7.37
CA LYS A 137 31.98 -11.59 -5.94
C LYS A 137 30.49 -11.35 -5.64
N TRP A 138 29.74 -10.85 -6.61
CA TRP A 138 28.32 -10.59 -6.42
C TRP A 138 27.55 -11.88 -6.15
N ARG A 139 26.51 -11.77 -5.36
CA ARG A 139 25.66 -12.91 -4.99
C ARG A 139 24.21 -12.58 -5.30
N GLY A 140 23.54 -13.47 -6.00
CA GLY A 140 22.10 -13.41 -6.23
C GLY A 140 21.29 -13.75 -4.97
N LEU A 141 20.01 -14.02 -5.15
CA LEU A 141 19.07 -14.29 -4.06
C LEU A 141 19.15 -15.72 -3.52
N TYR A 142 19.46 -16.69 -4.40
CA TYR A 142 19.47 -18.11 -4.05
C TYR A 142 20.37 -18.41 -2.83
N GLY A 143 19.80 -19.11 -1.86
CA GLY A 143 20.49 -19.51 -0.63
C GLY A 143 20.76 -18.38 0.38
N ARG A 144 20.25 -17.16 0.13
CA ARG A 144 20.33 -16.04 1.09
C ARG A 144 19.12 -16.02 2.00
N LYS A 145 19.27 -15.39 3.16
CA LYS A 145 18.22 -15.23 4.18
C LYS A 145 17.47 -13.91 3.98
N VAL A 146 16.15 -13.95 4.07
CA VAL A 146 15.31 -12.77 4.03
C VAL A 146 14.36 -12.71 5.23
N GLY A 147 14.34 -11.57 5.92
CA GLY A 147 13.40 -11.24 6.96
C GLY A 147 12.24 -10.43 6.40
N ILE A 148 11.03 -10.96 6.46
CA ILE A 148 9.81 -10.27 6.07
C ILE A 148 9.13 -9.78 7.34
N VAL A 149 9.03 -8.44 7.49
CA VAL A 149 8.38 -7.79 8.63
C VAL A 149 6.97 -7.38 8.20
N GLY A 150 5.98 -8.07 8.76
CA GLY A 150 4.57 -8.01 8.35
C GLY A 150 4.20 -9.11 7.35
N LEU A 151 3.60 -10.21 7.80
CA LEU A 151 3.16 -11.32 6.94
C LEU A 151 1.66 -11.22 6.61
N GLY A 152 1.21 -10.01 6.28
CA GLY A 152 -0.12 -9.72 5.72
C GLY A 152 -0.23 -10.14 4.26
N ASN A 153 -1.16 -9.53 3.50
CA ASN A 153 -1.37 -9.88 2.08
C ASN A 153 -0.09 -9.76 1.23
N ASN A 154 0.66 -8.67 1.39
CA ASN A 154 1.87 -8.42 0.61
C ASN A 154 3.02 -9.35 1.04
N GLY A 155 3.26 -9.47 2.34
CA GLY A 155 4.32 -10.33 2.88
C GLY A 155 4.13 -11.80 2.54
N ARG A 156 2.90 -12.30 2.55
CA ARG A 156 2.55 -13.68 2.13
C ARG A 156 2.89 -13.93 0.67
N MET A 157 2.44 -13.03 -0.21
CA MET A 157 2.75 -13.10 -1.64
C MET A 157 4.26 -13.05 -1.92
N LEU A 158 4.98 -12.24 -1.15
CA LEU A 158 6.43 -12.15 -1.24
C LEU A 158 7.11 -13.44 -0.75
N ALA A 159 6.71 -13.97 0.40
CA ALA A 159 7.26 -15.19 0.98
C ALA A 159 7.17 -16.39 0.01
N GLU A 160 6.01 -16.57 -0.63
CA GLU A 160 5.80 -17.61 -1.64
C GLU A 160 6.79 -17.52 -2.81
N ARG A 161 6.99 -16.30 -3.34
CA ARG A 161 7.90 -16.07 -4.47
C ARG A 161 9.35 -16.23 -4.10
N LEU A 162 9.76 -15.72 -2.94
CA LEU A 162 11.13 -15.81 -2.47
C LEU A 162 11.49 -17.25 -2.08
N HIS A 163 10.54 -18.02 -1.55
CA HIS A 163 10.72 -19.46 -1.34
C HIS A 163 10.96 -20.19 -2.67
N ALA A 164 10.18 -19.87 -3.70
CA ALA A 164 10.38 -20.44 -5.05
C ALA A 164 11.73 -20.03 -5.68
N LEU A 165 12.30 -18.88 -5.30
CA LEU A 165 13.66 -18.46 -5.67
C LEU A 165 14.76 -19.10 -4.82
N GLY A 166 14.41 -19.99 -3.89
CA GLY A 166 15.35 -20.74 -3.06
C GLY A 166 15.97 -19.92 -1.92
N MET A 167 15.28 -18.88 -1.45
CA MET A 167 15.69 -18.14 -0.26
C MET A 167 15.22 -18.82 1.02
N ASP A 168 15.94 -18.60 2.12
CA ASP A 168 15.55 -18.99 3.47
C ASP A 168 14.75 -17.86 4.12
N ILE A 169 13.48 -18.13 4.51
CA ILE A 169 12.50 -17.11 4.88
C ILE A 169 12.34 -17.02 6.39
N TYR A 170 12.55 -15.83 6.93
CA TYR A 170 12.25 -15.46 8.30
C TYR A 170 11.07 -14.48 8.26
N ALA A 171 10.00 -14.75 8.99
CA ALA A 171 8.81 -13.94 9.00
C ALA A 171 8.48 -13.47 10.43
N TYR A 172 8.25 -12.17 10.57
CA TYR A 172 7.77 -11.55 11.82
C TYR A 172 6.44 -10.86 11.56
N ASP A 173 5.46 -11.10 12.44
CA ASP A 173 4.17 -10.42 12.42
C ASP A 173 3.70 -10.10 13.84
N TYR A 174 2.78 -9.15 13.97
CA TYR A 174 2.13 -8.90 15.25
C TYR A 174 1.32 -10.12 15.70
N PHE A 175 0.58 -10.75 14.79
CA PHE A 175 -0.28 -11.90 15.05
C PHE A 175 0.44 -13.24 14.81
N PRO A 176 -0.02 -14.33 15.44
CA PRO A 176 0.47 -15.69 15.18
C PRO A 176 0.38 -16.08 13.70
N ILE A 177 1.49 -16.53 13.14
CA ILE A 177 1.60 -16.90 11.73
C ILE A 177 1.10 -18.32 11.51
N LYS A 178 0.02 -18.46 10.74
CA LYS A 178 -0.56 -19.76 10.35
C LYS A 178 -0.16 -20.12 8.92
N GLY A 179 0.12 -21.40 8.67
CA GLY A 179 0.67 -21.89 7.40
C GLY A 179 2.15 -21.51 7.23
N PHE A 180 2.65 -21.51 6.01
CA PHE A 180 4.04 -21.15 5.68
C PHE A 180 5.08 -21.96 6.46
N ASP A 181 4.95 -23.28 6.43
CA ASP A 181 5.80 -24.19 7.22
C ASP A 181 7.28 -24.19 6.77
N TYR A 182 7.56 -23.59 5.64
CA TYR A 182 8.90 -23.29 5.13
C TYR A 182 9.51 -21.99 5.68
N CYS A 183 8.79 -21.23 6.54
CA CYS A 183 9.28 -20.00 7.16
C CYS A 183 9.69 -20.26 8.62
N HIS A 184 10.77 -19.60 9.06
CA HIS A 184 11.03 -19.36 10.47
C HIS A 184 10.06 -18.28 10.96
N LYS A 185 9.17 -18.62 11.89
CA LYS A 185 8.02 -17.79 12.28
C LYS A 185 8.24 -17.14 13.64
N TYR A 186 8.01 -15.85 13.71
CA TYR A 186 8.09 -15.05 14.92
C TYR A 186 6.83 -14.18 15.04
N SER A 187 6.22 -14.13 16.21
CA SER A 187 5.00 -13.34 16.45
C SER A 187 5.12 -12.56 17.74
N HIS A 188 4.77 -11.27 17.69
CA HIS A 188 4.76 -10.40 18.85
C HIS A 188 3.79 -10.92 19.94
N GLN A 189 2.58 -11.33 19.55
CA GLN A 189 1.59 -11.84 20.50
C GLN A 189 2.01 -13.15 21.18
N GLU A 190 2.94 -13.90 20.59
CA GLU A 190 3.52 -15.10 21.19
C GLU A 190 4.79 -14.80 22.00
N GLY A 191 5.14 -13.51 22.17
CA GLY A 191 6.27 -13.05 22.96
C GLY A 191 7.61 -13.14 22.23
N HIS A 192 7.63 -13.33 20.90
CA HIS A 192 8.87 -13.37 20.13
C HIS A 192 9.37 -11.95 19.85
N SER A 193 10.71 -11.78 19.91
CA SER A 193 11.40 -10.58 19.41
C SER A 193 11.64 -10.66 17.91
N ILE A 194 11.78 -9.52 17.25
CA ILE A 194 12.25 -9.38 15.88
C ILE A 194 13.77 -9.61 15.75
N ASP A 195 14.52 -9.53 16.86
CA ASP A 195 15.98 -9.53 16.87
C ASP A 195 16.64 -10.72 16.15
N PRO A 196 16.13 -11.97 16.23
CA PRO A 196 16.70 -13.07 15.46
C PRO A 196 16.66 -12.84 13.95
N LEU A 197 15.58 -12.24 13.45
CA LEU A 197 15.40 -11.91 12.05
C LEU A 197 16.37 -10.80 11.62
N LEU A 198 16.56 -9.77 12.44
CA LEU A 198 17.51 -8.69 12.19
C LEU A 198 18.96 -9.21 12.12
N ALA A 199 19.36 -10.06 13.07
CA ALA A 199 20.74 -10.55 13.17
C ALA A 199 21.12 -11.57 12.08
N GLU A 200 20.16 -12.34 11.58
CA GLU A 200 20.40 -13.47 10.69
C GLU A 200 20.25 -13.16 9.20
N CYS A 201 19.39 -12.18 8.84
CA CYS A 201 18.96 -12.01 7.46
C CYS A 201 19.89 -11.09 6.64
N ASP A 202 20.08 -11.47 5.38
CA ASP A 202 20.79 -10.65 4.39
C ASP A 202 19.91 -9.48 3.89
N PHE A 203 18.60 -9.71 3.85
CA PHE A 203 17.60 -8.70 3.47
C PHE A 203 16.54 -8.57 4.55
N ILE A 204 16.15 -7.34 4.85
CA ILE A 204 14.97 -7.03 5.65
C ILE A 204 13.98 -6.32 4.75
N VAL A 205 12.77 -6.88 4.61
CA VAL A 205 11.70 -6.33 3.76
C VAL A 205 10.52 -5.94 4.62
N LEU A 206 10.12 -4.67 4.52
CA LEU A 206 9.03 -4.08 5.29
C LEU A 206 7.74 -4.12 4.47
N THR A 207 6.73 -4.81 5.01
CA THR A 207 5.38 -4.94 4.42
C THR A 207 4.27 -4.79 5.47
N LEU A 208 4.60 -4.21 6.63
CA LEU A 208 3.71 -4.00 7.76
C LEU A 208 2.94 -2.67 7.65
N ALA A 209 1.92 -2.48 8.49
CA ALA A 209 1.20 -1.22 8.59
C ALA A 209 1.99 -0.18 9.41
N LEU A 210 1.78 1.10 9.10
CA LEU A 210 2.23 2.21 9.95
C LEU A 210 1.17 2.45 11.03
N THR A 211 1.60 2.35 12.27
CA THR A 211 0.86 2.66 13.49
C THR A 211 1.77 3.44 14.44
N ASP A 212 1.27 3.93 15.57
CA ASP A 212 2.12 4.58 16.57
C ASP A 212 3.21 3.64 17.12
N GLU A 213 2.95 2.34 17.16
CA GLU A 213 3.89 1.31 17.63
C GLU A 213 4.96 0.99 16.58
N THR A 214 4.67 1.19 15.30
CA THR A 214 5.60 0.89 14.19
C THR A 214 6.25 2.14 13.61
N TYR A 215 5.85 3.34 14.07
CA TYR A 215 6.51 4.59 13.70
C TYR A 215 7.96 4.58 14.21
N HIS A 216 8.91 4.84 13.29
CA HIS A 216 10.35 4.74 13.54
C HIS A 216 10.77 3.42 14.22
N MET A 217 10.05 2.32 13.92
CA MET A 217 10.45 0.99 14.35
C MET A 217 11.85 0.62 13.86
N PHE A 218 12.24 1.14 12.69
CA PHE A 218 13.58 1.04 12.14
C PHE A 218 14.34 2.35 12.37
N ASN A 219 14.99 2.43 13.50
CA ASN A 219 15.84 3.52 13.99
C ASN A 219 17.29 3.05 14.19
N SER A 220 18.16 3.88 14.75
CA SER A 220 19.56 3.54 15.01
C SER A 220 19.73 2.24 15.80
N ASP A 221 18.96 2.06 16.88
CA ASP A 221 19.05 0.85 17.72
C ASP A 221 18.66 -0.42 16.94
N THR A 222 17.68 -0.31 16.05
CA THR A 222 17.24 -1.42 15.20
C THR A 222 18.28 -1.72 14.12
N PHE A 223 18.84 -0.69 13.48
CA PHE A 223 19.93 -0.87 12.52
C PHE A 223 21.17 -1.49 13.14
N ASP A 224 21.54 -1.10 14.36
CA ASP A 224 22.68 -1.70 15.07
C ASP A 224 22.53 -3.21 15.30
N LYS A 225 21.29 -3.70 15.46
CA LYS A 225 20.99 -5.12 15.59
C LYS A 225 20.99 -5.87 14.28
N MET A 226 20.83 -5.19 13.15
CA MET A 226 20.84 -5.83 11.85
C MET A 226 22.22 -6.41 11.55
N ARG A 227 22.24 -7.45 10.71
CA ARG A 227 23.47 -8.06 10.22
C ARG A 227 24.30 -7.02 9.44
N ASP A 228 25.61 -6.97 9.68
CA ASP A 228 26.50 -6.08 8.94
C ASP A 228 26.46 -6.41 7.44
N GLY A 229 26.31 -5.37 6.60
CA GLY A 229 26.20 -5.49 5.17
C GLY A 229 24.88 -6.10 4.68
N SER A 230 23.82 -6.04 5.50
CA SER A 230 22.47 -6.39 5.09
C SER A 230 21.82 -5.28 4.26
N TYR A 231 20.68 -5.58 3.65
CA TYR A 231 19.91 -4.67 2.81
C TYR A 231 18.53 -4.40 3.42
N LEU A 232 18.05 -3.18 3.29
CA LEU A 232 16.69 -2.78 3.68
C LEU A 232 15.82 -2.54 2.44
N ILE A 233 14.61 -3.12 2.41
CA ILE A 233 13.60 -2.84 1.40
C ILE A 233 12.35 -2.28 2.09
N ASN A 234 11.95 -1.06 1.76
CA ASN A 234 10.72 -0.48 2.30
C ASN A 234 9.64 -0.36 1.22
N MET A 235 8.65 -1.25 1.30
CA MET A 235 7.46 -1.29 0.46
C MET A 235 6.17 -1.09 1.28
N ALA A 236 6.33 -0.59 2.50
CA ALA A 236 5.23 -0.40 3.45
C ALA A 236 4.81 1.07 3.54
N ARG A 237 5.38 1.81 4.49
CA ARG A 237 5.20 3.26 4.68
C ARG A 237 6.51 3.90 5.10
N GLY A 238 6.74 5.13 4.65
CA GLY A 238 7.99 5.85 4.94
C GLY A 238 8.25 6.04 6.43
N GLY A 239 7.26 6.46 7.19
CA GLY A 239 7.39 6.71 8.64
C GLY A 239 7.71 5.50 9.52
N ILE A 240 7.81 4.28 8.96
CA ILE A 240 8.31 3.11 9.69
C ILE A 240 9.83 3.19 9.89
N VAL A 241 10.51 3.91 9.01
CA VAL A 241 11.97 4.06 8.99
C VAL A 241 12.34 5.50 9.35
N ASP A 242 13.16 5.68 10.37
CA ASP A 242 13.87 6.94 10.60
C ASP A 242 14.86 7.15 9.45
N THR A 243 14.56 8.13 8.60
CA THR A 243 15.32 8.39 7.38
C THR A 243 16.77 8.76 7.68
N GLN A 244 17.04 9.56 8.73
CA GLN A 244 18.40 9.96 9.08
C GLN A 244 19.20 8.77 9.62
N ALA A 245 18.62 7.97 10.51
CA ALA A 245 19.26 6.78 11.04
C ALA A 245 19.59 5.75 9.92
N MET A 246 18.71 5.60 8.93
CA MET A 246 18.96 4.77 7.75
C MET A 246 20.15 5.31 6.92
N MET A 247 20.21 6.61 6.68
CA MET A 247 21.31 7.22 5.93
C MET A 247 22.65 7.06 6.67
N ASP A 248 22.66 7.18 7.99
CA ASP A 248 23.86 6.97 8.80
C ASP A 248 24.33 5.50 8.73
N ALA A 249 23.39 4.54 8.78
CA ALA A 249 23.67 3.12 8.61
C ALA A 249 24.20 2.77 7.20
N LEU A 250 23.69 3.42 6.16
CA LEU A 250 24.17 3.28 4.78
C LEU A 250 25.57 3.87 4.63
N ASN A 251 25.84 5.05 5.18
CA ASN A 251 27.13 5.74 5.10
C ASN A 251 28.23 5.01 5.88
N SER A 252 27.89 4.38 7.00
CA SER A 252 28.84 3.57 7.79
C SER A 252 29.12 2.20 7.20
N GLY A 253 28.33 1.75 6.21
CA GLY A 253 28.39 0.38 5.67
C GLY A 253 27.71 -0.67 6.55
N LYS A 254 27.03 -0.27 7.62
CA LYS A 254 26.16 -1.17 8.41
C LYS A 254 25.07 -1.77 7.52
N LEU A 255 24.44 -0.94 6.69
CA LEU A 255 23.63 -1.37 5.57
C LEU A 255 24.43 -1.31 4.28
N ALA A 256 24.45 -2.39 3.51
CA ALA A 256 25.07 -2.41 2.18
C ALA A 256 24.26 -1.63 1.14
N GLY A 257 22.96 -1.49 1.35
CA GLY A 257 22.09 -0.70 0.47
C GLY A 257 20.62 -0.75 0.87
N ALA A 258 19.80 0.05 0.19
CA ALA A 258 18.37 0.10 0.39
C ALA A 258 17.59 0.22 -0.92
N GLY A 259 16.37 -0.38 -0.94
CA GLY A 259 15.35 -0.22 -1.98
C GLY A 259 14.10 0.42 -1.40
N LEU A 260 13.70 1.57 -1.90
CA LEU A 260 12.68 2.42 -1.29
C LEU A 260 11.61 2.83 -2.31
N ASP A 261 10.38 2.35 -2.16
CA ASP A 261 9.22 2.89 -2.89
C ASP A 261 8.50 3.98 -2.08
N VAL A 262 8.75 4.01 -0.78
CA VAL A 262 8.19 4.97 0.17
C VAL A 262 9.28 5.50 1.10
N ILE A 263 9.20 6.79 1.41
CA ILE A 263 10.14 7.53 2.27
C ILE A 263 9.32 8.38 3.21
N GLU A 264 9.86 8.72 4.38
CA GLU A 264 9.13 9.47 5.40
C GLU A 264 8.62 10.82 4.86
N GLU A 265 9.44 11.54 4.12
CA GLU A 265 9.04 12.76 3.41
C GLU A 265 8.60 12.41 1.97
N ASP A 266 7.29 12.23 1.76
CA ASP A 266 6.68 11.90 0.45
C ASP A 266 5.79 13.09 -0.01
N PRO A 267 6.12 13.75 -1.14
CA PRO A 267 7.23 13.49 -2.05
C PRO A 267 8.61 13.90 -1.50
N LEU A 268 9.63 13.10 -1.83
CA LEU A 268 11.02 13.40 -1.46
C LEU A 268 11.49 14.69 -2.15
N PRO A 269 12.04 15.69 -1.43
CA PRO A 269 12.57 16.92 -2.03
C PRO A 269 13.64 16.64 -3.09
N ALA A 270 13.67 17.47 -4.13
CA ALA A 270 14.56 17.26 -5.27
C ALA A 270 16.06 17.36 -4.92
N ASP A 271 16.39 18.06 -3.85
CA ASP A 271 17.76 18.27 -3.32
C ASP A 271 18.12 17.29 -2.19
N HIS A 272 17.24 16.33 -1.87
CA HIS A 272 17.49 15.40 -0.78
C HIS A 272 18.65 14.45 -1.11
N PRO A 273 19.61 14.25 -0.15
CA PRO A 273 20.82 13.44 -0.37
C PRO A 273 20.55 11.98 -0.83
N LEU A 274 19.47 11.38 -0.42
CA LEU A 274 19.10 9.99 -0.83
C LEU A 274 19.10 9.77 -2.33
N TRP A 275 18.76 10.80 -3.14
CA TRP A 275 18.78 10.68 -4.61
C TRP A 275 20.16 10.35 -5.18
N HIS A 276 21.20 10.75 -4.47
CA HIS A 276 22.60 10.66 -4.93
C HIS A 276 23.39 9.53 -4.25
N MET A 277 22.78 8.76 -3.36
CA MET A 277 23.45 7.62 -2.73
C MET A 277 23.56 6.46 -3.71
N GLU A 278 24.77 5.99 -3.96
CA GLU A 278 25.07 4.93 -4.93
C GLU A 278 24.41 3.58 -4.58
N ASN A 279 24.27 3.30 -3.30
CA ASN A 279 23.71 2.07 -2.74
C ASN A 279 22.21 2.17 -2.41
N VAL A 280 21.50 3.20 -2.90
CA VAL A 280 20.07 3.38 -2.70
C VAL A 280 19.34 3.38 -4.04
N TYR A 281 18.30 2.57 -4.16
CA TYR A 281 17.38 2.53 -5.31
C TYR A 281 16.03 3.07 -4.88
N ILE A 282 15.51 4.06 -5.60
CA ILE A 282 14.26 4.75 -5.28
C ILE A 282 13.30 4.62 -6.44
N THR A 283 12.06 4.21 -6.14
CA THR A 283 10.92 4.41 -7.02
C THR A 283 9.95 5.37 -6.32
N PRO A 284 9.42 6.41 -7.01
CA PRO A 284 8.67 7.47 -6.35
C PRO A 284 7.20 7.05 -6.13
N HIS A 285 6.98 6.12 -5.22
CA HIS A 285 5.66 5.55 -4.85
C HIS A 285 4.86 5.10 -6.09
N CYS A 286 5.52 4.34 -6.98
CA CYS A 286 5.02 4.02 -8.32
C CYS A 286 5.06 2.53 -8.68
N THR A 287 4.67 1.66 -7.74
CA THR A 287 4.52 0.23 -8.06
C THR A 287 3.63 0.04 -9.30
N PRO A 288 4.04 -0.80 -10.27
CA PRO A 288 3.25 -1.09 -11.46
C PRO A 288 1.83 -1.58 -11.15
N GLN A 289 0.90 -1.36 -12.08
CA GLN A 289 -0.48 -1.77 -11.90
C GLN A 289 -0.61 -3.29 -12.04
N VAL A 290 -1.32 -3.92 -11.10
CA VAL A 290 -1.74 -5.31 -11.26
C VAL A 290 -2.80 -5.41 -12.37
N PRO A 291 -2.73 -6.43 -13.25
CA PRO A 291 -3.80 -6.68 -14.21
C PRO A 291 -5.16 -6.82 -13.52
N ASN A 292 -6.19 -6.24 -14.12
CA ASN A 292 -7.57 -6.25 -13.59
C ASN A 292 -7.67 -5.75 -12.14
N ARG A 293 -6.96 -4.66 -11.81
CA ARG A 293 -6.92 -4.07 -10.47
C ARG A 293 -8.32 -3.79 -9.91
N ASP A 294 -9.19 -3.22 -10.74
CA ASP A 294 -10.55 -2.86 -10.34
C ASP A 294 -11.41 -4.13 -10.12
N GLY A 295 -11.25 -5.15 -10.96
CA GLY A 295 -11.90 -6.45 -10.76
C GLY A 295 -11.49 -7.14 -9.47
N ARG A 296 -10.21 -7.06 -9.10
CA ARG A 296 -9.73 -7.58 -7.81
C ARG A 296 -10.30 -6.79 -6.61
N THR A 297 -10.49 -5.48 -6.77
CA THR A 297 -11.20 -4.68 -5.77
C THR A 297 -12.67 -5.08 -5.68
N LEU A 298 -13.31 -5.33 -6.82
CA LEU A 298 -14.69 -5.79 -6.89
C LEU A 298 -14.90 -7.14 -6.19
N GLU A 299 -13.95 -8.08 -6.30
CA GLU A 299 -13.99 -9.35 -5.57
C GLU A 299 -14.00 -9.13 -4.04
N ILE A 300 -13.19 -8.18 -3.55
CA ILE A 300 -13.19 -7.80 -2.12
C ILE A 300 -14.53 -7.19 -1.73
N ILE A 301 -15.08 -6.30 -2.56
CA ILE A 301 -16.38 -5.67 -2.30
C ILE A 301 -17.50 -6.71 -2.30
N ALA A 302 -17.47 -7.67 -3.22
CA ALA A 302 -18.47 -8.74 -3.29
C ALA A 302 -18.46 -9.60 -2.01
N GLU A 303 -17.27 -9.95 -1.53
CA GLU A 303 -17.17 -10.70 -0.28
C GLU A 303 -17.58 -9.83 0.92
N ASN A 304 -17.24 -8.53 0.94
CA ASN A 304 -17.67 -7.62 2.00
C ASN A 304 -19.19 -7.41 2.01
N LYS A 305 -19.84 -7.35 0.83
CA LYS A 305 -21.31 -7.34 0.75
C LYS A 305 -21.91 -8.60 1.38
N ARG A 306 -21.41 -9.79 1.01
CA ARG A 306 -21.85 -11.06 1.61
C ARG A 306 -21.70 -11.06 3.13
N ARG A 307 -20.53 -10.59 3.63
CA ARG A 307 -20.25 -10.51 5.08
C ARG A 307 -21.16 -9.54 5.79
N PHE A 308 -21.34 -8.36 5.22
CA PHE A 308 -22.23 -7.33 5.77
C PHE A 308 -23.68 -7.85 5.90
N GLU A 309 -24.20 -8.50 4.88
CA GLU A 309 -25.55 -9.09 4.88
C GLU A 309 -25.67 -10.25 5.89
N ALA A 310 -24.58 -11.00 6.11
CA ALA A 310 -24.51 -12.08 7.09
C ALA A 310 -24.26 -11.60 8.53
N GLY A 311 -23.94 -10.31 8.74
CA GLY A 311 -23.50 -9.78 10.04
C GLY A 311 -22.11 -10.26 10.46
N GLU A 312 -21.28 -10.64 9.49
CA GLU A 312 -19.87 -11.03 9.69
C GLU A 312 -18.96 -9.80 9.61
N PRO A 313 -17.79 -9.79 10.28
CA PRO A 313 -16.81 -8.72 10.14
C PRO A 313 -16.33 -8.58 8.69
N LEU A 314 -16.21 -7.35 8.19
CA LEU A 314 -15.71 -7.07 6.85
C LEU A 314 -14.23 -7.48 6.70
N LEU A 315 -13.83 -7.84 5.48
CA LEU A 315 -12.42 -7.97 5.12
C LEU A 315 -11.77 -6.58 5.14
N ASN A 316 -10.51 -6.53 5.57
CA ASN A 316 -9.72 -5.31 5.60
C ASN A 316 -10.39 -4.16 6.39
N LEU A 317 -11.13 -4.51 7.44
CA LEU A 317 -11.79 -3.57 8.33
C LEU A 317 -10.75 -2.70 9.04
N LEU A 318 -10.90 -1.39 8.93
CA LEU A 318 -10.11 -0.40 9.66
C LEU A 318 -10.50 -0.43 11.15
N LYS A 319 -9.52 -0.51 12.02
CA LYS A 319 -9.71 -0.57 13.47
C LYS A 319 -9.14 0.66 14.16
N PRO A 320 -9.66 1.05 15.34
CA PRO A 320 -9.06 2.15 16.11
C PRO A 320 -7.55 1.97 16.41
N ALA A 321 -7.08 0.72 16.53
CA ALA A 321 -5.66 0.42 16.70
C ALA A 321 -4.80 0.71 15.45
N ASP A 322 -5.41 0.92 14.28
CA ASP A 322 -4.72 1.31 13.06
C ASP A 322 -4.52 2.85 12.97
N ALA A 323 -5.10 3.61 13.91
CA ALA A 323 -4.87 5.05 14.02
C ALA A 323 -3.43 5.34 14.43
N THR A 324 -2.88 6.41 13.88
CA THR A 324 -1.57 6.91 14.28
C THR A 324 -1.58 8.44 14.36
N ALA A 325 -1.03 8.99 15.45
CA ALA A 325 -0.78 10.41 15.57
C ALA A 325 0.39 10.85 14.69
N ASN A 326 1.28 9.90 14.36
CA ASN A 326 2.47 10.11 13.54
C ASN A 326 2.16 9.77 12.08
N THR A 327 1.18 10.46 11.49
CA THR A 327 0.77 10.16 10.12
C THR A 327 1.86 10.44 9.09
N GLY A 328 2.94 11.17 9.44
CA GLY A 328 3.92 11.64 8.47
C GLY A 328 3.25 12.10 7.17
N SER A 329 3.89 12.71 6.25
CA SER A 329 3.30 13.01 4.93
C SER A 329 2.94 11.76 4.10
N ALA A 330 3.26 10.60 4.64
CA ALA A 330 3.14 9.27 4.05
C ALA A 330 1.72 8.80 3.73
N ALA A 331 0.69 9.53 4.11
CA ALA A 331 -0.66 9.05 3.90
C ALA A 331 -1.12 9.12 2.44
N ALA A 332 -0.50 9.96 1.62
CA ALA A 332 -1.14 10.25 0.36
C ALA A 332 -0.11 10.56 -0.72
N GLY A 333 0.22 9.62 -1.54
CA GLY A 333 0.76 9.91 -2.86
C GLY A 333 -0.09 11.03 -3.53
N GLY A 334 0.48 11.83 -4.44
CA GLY A 334 -0.13 13.06 -4.96
C GLY A 334 -1.62 13.00 -5.31
N TRP A 335 -2.14 11.82 -5.62
CA TRP A 335 -3.55 11.53 -5.89
C TRP A 335 -4.45 11.59 -4.68
N ALA A 336 -4.06 10.99 -3.56
CA ALA A 336 -4.90 11.01 -2.38
C ALA A 336 -4.96 12.42 -1.77
N LYS A 337 -3.91 13.23 -1.93
CA LYS A 337 -3.95 14.67 -1.61
C LYS A 337 -4.97 15.41 -2.48
N LEU A 338 -5.01 15.10 -3.79
CA LEU A 338 -5.97 15.70 -4.69
C LEU A 338 -7.41 15.29 -4.39
N MET A 339 -7.64 14.00 -4.14
CA MET A 339 -8.98 13.46 -3.88
C MET A 339 -9.56 13.89 -2.54
N ASN A 340 -8.70 14.13 -1.54
CA ASN A 340 -9.10 14.64 -0.22
C ASN A 340 -8.91 16.16 -0.08
N SER A 341 -8.55 16.88 -1.17
CA SER A 341 -8.38 18.31 -1.13
C SER A 341 -9.74 19.00 -1.13
N ASP A 342 -9.87 20.11 -0.40
CA ASP A 342 -10.99 21.04 -0.50
C ASP A 342 -10.89 21.91 -1.77
N MET A 343 -10.17 21.43 -2.79
CA MET A 343 -10.00 22.14 -4.05
C MET A 343 -11.36 22.31 -4.74
N PRO A 344 -11.72 23.54 -5.18
CA PRO A 344 -12.97 23.79 -5.85
C PRO A 344 -13.13 22.92 -7.11
N LYS A 345 -14.37 22.49 -7.38
CA LYS A 345 -14.72 21.67 -8.56
C LYS A 345 -14.13 22.24 -9.87
N GLU A 346 -14.26 23.56 -10.06
CA GLU A 346 -13.77 24.26 -11.25
C GLU A 346 -12.23 24.21 -11.41
N GLU A 347 -11.49 24.03 -10.33
CA GLU A 347 -10.04 23.84 -10.38
C GLU A 347 -9.67 22.39 -10.65
N ILE A 348 -10.40 21.44 -10.08
CA ILE A 348 -10.21 20.02 -10.33
C ILE A 348 -10.50 19.70 -11.80
N GLU A 349 -11.57 20.24 -12.38
CA GLU A 349 -11.93 20.05 -13.79
C GLU A 349 -10.89 20.61 -14.78
N LYS A 350 -10.05 21.55 -14.35
CA LYS A 350 -8.94 22.10 -15.16
C LYS A 350 -7.68 21.25 -15.10
N LEU A 351 -7.59 20.31 -14.17
CA LEU A 351 -6.45 19.40 -14.10
C LEU A 351 -6.49 18.47 -15.32
N PRO A 352 -5.34 18.13 -15.89
CA PRO A 352 -5.26 17.14 -16.96
C PRO A 352 -5.53 15.74 -16.39
N LEU A 353 -6.77 15.52 -15.93
CA LEU A 353 -7.20 14.26 -15.31
C LEU A 353 -6.97 13.06 -16.24
N ASP A 354 -7.09 13.28 -17.55
CA ASP A 354 -6.76 12.31 -18.60
C ASP A 354 -5.29 11.85 -18.56
N LYS A 355 -4.34 12.74 -18.30
CA LYS A 355 -2.93 12.38 -18.15
C LYS A 355 -2.64 11.61 -16.88
N PHE A 356 -3.40 11.88 -15.87
CA PHE A 356 -3.24 11.25 -14.57
C PHE A 356 -4.05 9.95 -14.46
N LEU A 357 -5.23 9.87 -15.06
CA LEU A 357 -6.08 8.69 -15.05
C LEU A 357 -5.56 7.64 -16.05
N GLY A 358 -4.57 8.05 -16.86
CA GLY A 358 -3.90 7.19 -17.80
C GLY A 358 -4.85 6.58 -18.84
N GLU A 359 -4.36 5.59 -19.56
CA GLU A 359 -5.07 4.86 -20.60
C GLU A 359 -6.27 4.03 -20.10
N ARG A 360 -6.79 4.32 -18.91
CA ARG A 360 -7.94 3.61 -18.32
C ARG A 360 -9.23 3.84 -19.09
N GLY A 361 -9.20 4.67 -20.15
CA GLY A 361 -10.37 4.94 -20.98
C GLY A 361 -11.51 5.58 -20.19
N TRP A 362 -11.15 6.38 -19.16
CA TRP A 362 -12.14 6.97 -18.28
C TRP A 362 -13.04 7.93 -19.05
N ARG A 363 -14.34 7.72 -18.92
CA ARG A 363 -15.39 8.68 -19.18
C ARG A 363 -16.25 8.75 -17.94
N ASP A 364 -16.80 9.93 -17.64
CA ASP A 364 -17.77 10.10 -16.58
C ASP A 364 -18.88 9.03 -16.77
N PRO A 365 -19.14 8.17 -15.77
CA PRO A 365 -20.23 7.20 -15.87
C PRO A 365 -21.58 7.82 -16.18
N SER A 366 -21.81 9.10 -15.87
CA SER A 366 -23.02 9.80 -16.27
C SER A 366 -23.12 10.03 -17.78
N GLU A 367 -22.00 10.00 -18.51
CA GLU A 367 -21.98 10.08 -19.98
C GLU A 367 -22.23 8.72 -20.66
N TRP A 368 -22.22 7.63 -19.89
CA TRP A 368 -22.51 6.32 -20.43
C TRP A 368 -24.02 6.15 -20.64
N ASN A 369 -24.43 5.93 -21.87
CA ASN A 369 -25.81 5.50 -22.16
C ASN A 369 -26.03 4.13 -21.53
N TYR A 370 -26.70 4.10 -20.38
CA TYR A 370 -26.96 2.89 -19.59
C TYR A 370 -28.00 1.95 -20.19
N LEU A 371 -28.45 2.22 -21.42
CA LEU A 371 -29.48 1.48 -22.11
C LEU A 371 -28.92 0.53 -23.20
N ASP A 372 -27.61 0.47 -23.40
CA ASP A 372 -26.96 -0.44 -24.35
C ASP A 372 -26.27 -1.64 -23.67
#